data_14c9c3bd1d1f15ad8a9eca3647f54fff
#
_entry.id   14c9c3bd1d1f15ad8a9eca3647f54fff
#
_cell.length_a   1.000
_cell.length_b   1.000
_cell.length_c   1.000
_cell.angle_alpha   90.00
_cell.angle_beta   90.00
_cell.angle_gamma   90.00
#
_symmetry.space_group_name_H-M   'P 1'
#
loop_
_entity.id
_entity.type
_entity.pdbx_description
1 polymer ?
#
loop_
_entity_poly.entity_id
_entity_poly.type
_entity_poly.pdbx_seq_one_letter_code
_entity_poly.pdbx_strand_id
1 'polypeptide(L)'
;MIKYHFILNSCDKSSLMDKLSLLKQFVVSVEQGGFAAAANHLGLSPSTLSKGMGRLEEHLNLKLFHRSTRQVILTEAGSRYLITARHILMELEQCEQRLQQDNREPKGRIKVNLPVSYGRLYVMPLLQCFIQKYPEIELELSFNDSHVDMLEQGIDLTIRSGNLEDRRLVARKLSPVDFLICASPNYLTKNGYPSTAAQFSDHPWIRFRYRQTGRLMPVTMPDGDSERHYDPGQQFIVDDGEALAELCAQGLGLTQLPHFIARDWLKDDRIVPILP
;
A
#
# COMPACT_ATOMS: atom_id res chain seq x y z
N MET A 1 3.35 22.04 32.09
CA MET A 1 2.88 20.76 32.63
C MET A 1 1.36 20.75 32.52
N ILE A 2 0.83 20.24 31.38
CA ILE A 2 -0.62 20.19 31.10
C ILE A 2 -1.13 18.86 31.63
N LYS A 3 -1.95 18.90 32.69
CA LYS A 3 -2.60 17.73 33.25
C LYS A 3 -3.85 17.44 32.43
N TYR A 4 -3.83 16.35 31.64
CA TYR A 4 -5.03 15.79 31.05
C TYR A 4 -5.81 15.03 32.10
N HIS A 5 -6.97 15.54 32.48
CA HIS A 5 -7.95 14.85 33.33
C HIS A 5 -8.82 14.01 32.39
N PHE A 6 -8.60 12.70 32.37
CA PHE A 6 -9.51 11.76 31.76
C PHE A 6 -10.65 11.53 32.75
N ILE A 7 -11.80 12.17 32.53
CA ILE A 7 -13.01 11.87 33.27
C ILE A 7 -13.67 10.67 32.62
N LEU A 8 -13.40 9.47 33.14
CA LEU A 8 -14.22 8.31 32.88
C LEU A 8 -15.55 8.54 33.64
N ASN A 9 -16.56 9.03 32.92
CA ASN A 9 -17.93 8.86 33.38
C ASN A 9 -18.16 7.35 33.58
N SER A 10 -18.80 6.97 34.67
CA SER A 10 -19.10 5.61 35.08
C SER A 10 -19.75 4.81 33.94
N CYS A 11 -18.93 4.30 33.02
CA CYS A 11 -19.36 3.37 32.01
C CYS A 11 -19.49 2.02 32.70
N ASP A 12 -20.70 1.55 32.83
CA ASP A 12 -21.00 0.23 33.37
C ASP A 12 -20.16 -0.82 32.62
N LYS A 13 -19.32 -1.57 33.33
CA LYS A 13 -18.39 -2.56 32.74
C LYS A 13 -19.11 -3.56 31.84
N SER A 14 -20.38 -3.85 32.13
CA SER A 14 -21.23 -4.71 31.31
C SER A 14 -21.51 -4.10 29.93
N SER A 15 -21.72 -2.78 29.86
CA SER A 15 -22.02 -2.03 28.63
C SER A 15 -20.82 -1.98 27.66
N LEU A 16 -19.58 -1.94 28.16
CA LEU A 16 -18.39 -1.88 27.29
C LEU A 16 -18.07 -3.23 26.65
N MET A 17 -18.16 -4.32 27.42
CA MET A 17 -17.98 -5.70 26.94
C MET A 17 -19.07 -6.05 25.90
N ASP A 18 -20.29 -5.59 26.11
CA ASP A 18 -21.39 -5.77 25.16
C ASP A 18 -21.12 -5.03 23.84
N LYS A 19 -20.55 -3.82 23.92
CA LYS A 19 -20.19 -3.00 22.76
C LYS A 19 -19.13 -3.65 21.87
N LEU A 20 -18.05 -4.19 22.45
CA LEU A 20 -17.00 -4.90 21.69
C LEU A 20 -17.54 -6.15 21.03
N SER A 21 -18.43 -6.88 21.75
CA SER A 21 -19.11 -8.05 21.19
C SER A 21 -19.97 -7.66 19.98
N LEU A 22 -20.73 -6.57 20.05
CA LEU A 22 -21.53 -6.08 18.94
C LEU A 22 -20.67 -5.61 17.75
N LEU A 23 -19.53 -4.98 18.04
CA LEU A 23 -18.56 -4.58 17.00
C LEU A 23 -18.05 -5.82 16.23
N LYS A 24 -17.64 -6.87 16.97
CA LYS A 24 -17.18 -8.14 16.38
C LYS A 24 -18.27 -8.80 15.55
N GLN A 25 -19.50 -8.85 16.07
CA GLN A 25 -20.65 -9.40 15.35
C GLN A 25 -20.91 -8.63 14.04
N PHE A 26 -20.78 -7.30 14.06
CA PHE A 26 -20.95 -6.47 12.88
C PHE A 26 -19.90 -6.77 11.82
N VAL A 27 -18.60 -6.74 12.18
CA VAL A 27 -17.49 -7.00 11.25
C VAL A 27 -17.62 -8.40 10.64
N VAL A 28 -17.84 -9.43 11.45
CA VAL A 28 -17.98 -10.80 10.96
C VAL A 28 -19.22 -10.97 10.06
N SER A 29 -20.32 -10.24 10.32
CA SER A 29 -21.52 -10.27 9.45
C SER A 29 -21.21 -9.78 8.04
N VAL A 30 -20.35 -8.77 7.91
CA VAL A 30 -19.93 -8.26 6.61
C VAL A 30 -18.95 -9.21 5.93
N GLU A 31 -17.97 -9.74 6.65
CA GLU A 31 -16.93 -10.65 6.12
C GLU A 31 -17.49 -11.99 5.65
N GLN A 32 -18.48 -12.50 6.35
CA GLN A 32 -19.16 -13.74 5.96
C GLN A 32 -20.27 -13.52 4.91
N GLY A 33 -20.52 -12.27 4.50
CA GLY A 33 -21.52 -11.94 3.49
C GLY A 33 -22.98 -12.20 3.90
N GLY A 34 -23.23 -12.55 5.18
CA GLY A 34 -24.59 -12.85 5.65
C GLY A 34 -24.69 -13.15 7.14
N PHE A 35 -25.86 -12.82 7.72
CA PHE A 35 -26.10 -13.05 9.16
C PHE A 35 -26.11 -14.52 9.55
N ALA A 36 -26.60 -15.42 8.70
CA ALA A 36 -26.61 -16.85 8.97
C ALA A 36 -25.19 -17.44 9.01
N ALA A 37 -24.35 -17.09 8.03
CA ALA A 37 -22.95 -17.52 7.99
C ALA A 37 -22.14 -16.94 9.16
N ALA A 38 -22.33 -15.66 9.48
CA ALA A 38 -21.69 -15.00 10.60
C ALA A 38 -22.12 -15.62 11.96
N ALA A 39 -23.39 -15.94 12.12
CA ALA A 39 -23.90 -16.58 13.33
C ALA A 39 -23.25 -17.95 13.54
N ASN A 40 -23.15 -18.77 12.49
CA ASN A 40 -22.45 -20.06 12.54
C ASN A 40 -20.98 -19.88 12.89
N HIS A 41 -20.30 -18.91 12.28
CA HIS A 41 -18.89 -18.61 12.55
C HIS A 41 -18.65 -18.20 14.01
N LEU A 42 -19.58 -17.43 14.60
CA LEU A 42 -19.49 -16.94 15.97
C LEU A 42 -20.08 -17.89 17.03
N GLY A 43 -20.62 -19.04 16.63
CA GLY A 43 -21.32 -19.96 17.55
C GLY A 43 -22.61 -19.38 18.13
N LEU A 44 -23.27 -18.47 17.42
CA LEU A 44 -24.49 -17.80 17.84
C LEU A 44 -25.72 -18.29 17.03
N SER A 45 -26.91 -18.04 17.56
CA SER A 45 -28.11 -18.21 16.73
C SER A 45 -28.29 -17.01 15.79
N PRO A 46 -28.84 -17.21 14.56
CA PRO A 46 -29.12 -16.09 13.64
C PRO A 46 -30.02 -15.01 14.26
N SER A 47 -30.95 -15.41 15.13
CA SER A 47 -31.83 -14.48 15.85
C SER A 47 -31.06 -13.63 16.88
N THR A 48 -30.07 -14.22 17.57
CA THR A 48 -29.21 -13.51 18.53
C THR A 48 -28.38 -12.47 17.79
N LEU A 49 -27.74 -12.86 16.67
CA LEU A 49 -26.95 -11.96 15.86
C LEU A 49 -27.79 -10.79 15.29
N SER A 50 -28.96 -11.10 14.74
CA SER A 50 -29.87 -10.07 14.22
C SER A 50 -30.32 -9.08 15.30
N LYS A 51 -30.63 -9.56 16.51
CA LYS A 51 -30.94 -8.68 17.66
C LYS A 51 -29.73 -7.84 18.08
N GLY A 52 -28.54 -8.41 18.04
CA GLY A 52 -27.30 -7.67 18.30
C GLY A 52 -27.09 -6.52 17.31
N MET A 53 -27.28 -6.77 16.01
CA MET A 53 -27.19 -5.73 14.99
C MET A 53 -28.26 -4.65 15.16
N GLY A 54 -29.50 -5.03 15.51
CA GLY A 54 -30.56 -4.08 15.84
C GLY A 54 -30.20 -3.14 17.00
N ARG A 55 -29.63 -3.70 18.08
CA ARG A 55 -29.14 -2.90 19.23
C ARG A 55 -28.00 -1.97 18.85
N LEU A 56 -27.09 -2.40 17.99
CA LEU A 56 -25.99 -1.58 17.51
C LEU A 56 -26.50 -0.39 16.69
N GLU A 57 -27.39 -0.63 15.75
CA GLU A 57 -28.04 0.41 14.94
C GLU A 57 -28.86 1.41 15.81
N GLU A 58 -29.59 0.89 16.78
CA GLU A 58 -30.35 1.69 17.75
C GLU A 58 -29.43 2.58 18.60
N HIS A 59 -28.34 2.01 19.12
CA HIS A 59 -27.34 2.77 19.89
C HIS A 59 -26.68 3.88 19.06
N LEU A 60 -26.43 3.63 17.77
CA LEU A 60 -25.83 4.63 16.86
C LEU A 60 -26.87 5.60 16.30
N ASN A 61 -28.17 5.31 16.47
CA ASN A 61 -29.28 6.00 15.83
C ASN A 61 -29.12 6.09 14.28
N LEU A 62 -28.53 5.06 13.68
CA LEU A 62 -28.23 4.96 12.25
C LEU A 62 -28.46 3.54 11.76
N LYS A 63 -28.83 3.39 10.48
CA LYS A 63 -28.86 2.09 9.82
C LYS A 63 -27.50 1.79 9.20
N LEU A 64 -26.94 0.62 9.55
CA LEU A 64 -25.68 0.12 9.01
C LEU A 64 -25.89 -0.81 7.82
N PHE A 65 -27.06 -1.45 7.74
CA PHE A 65 -27.42 -2.37 6.68
C PHE A 65 -28.67 -1.90 5.95
N HIS A 66 -28.71 -2.12 4.63
CA HIS A 66 -29.95 -2.07 3.87
C HIS A 66 -30.82 -3.28 4.21
N ARG A 67 -32.13 -3.09 4.35
CA ARG A 67 -33.05 -4.19 4.62
C ARG A 67 -33.12 -5.13 3.41
N SER A 68 -32.34 -6.20 3.45
CA SER A 68 -32.43 -7.34 2.54
C SER A 68 -32.35 -8.63 3.34
N THR A 69 -33.23 -9.57 3.07
CA THR A 69 -33.28 -10.87 3.78
C THR A 69 -32.27 -11.87 3.22
N ARG A 70 -31.63 -11.59 2.08
CA ARG A 70 -30.75 -12.53 1.37
C ARG A 70 -29.29 -12.15 1.31
N GLN A 71 -28.95 -10.88 1.44
CA GLN A 71 -27.56 -10.41 1.39
C GLN A 71 -27.33 -9.27 2.39
N VAL A 72 -26.15 -9.24 2.97
CA VAL A 72 -25.67 -8.13 3.82
C VAL A 72 -25.14 -7.04 2.91
N ILE A 73 -25.92 -5.98 2.71
CA ILE A 73 -25.52 -4.80 1.94
C ILE A 73 -25.38 -3.64 2.92
N LEU A 74 -24.18 -3.06 2.99
CA LEU A 74 -23.91 -1.92 3.86
C LEU A 74 -24.53 -0.62 3.32
N THR A 75 -25.00 0.23 4.23
CA THR A 75 -25.26 1.63 3.94
C THR A 75 -23.94 2.41 3.86
N GLU A 76 -23.96 3.67 3.43
CA GLU A 76 -22.78 4.54 3.50
C GLU A 76 -22.27 4.70 4.94
N ALA A 77 -23.19 4.83 5.91
CA ALA A 77 -22.85 4.85 7.34
C ALA A 77 -22.22 3.53 7.78
N GLY A 78 -22.76 2.39 7.32
CA GLY A 78 -22.22 1.06 7.58
C GLY A 78 -20.82 0.88 7.03
N SER A 79 -20.54 1.34 5.81
CA SER A 79 -19.21 1.28 5.21
C SER A 79 -18.19 2.09 6.00
N ARG A 80 -18.54 3.31 6.39
CA ARG A 80 -17.67 4.14 7.26
C ARG A 80 -17.45 3.52 8.63
N TYR A 81 -18.50 2.95 9.22
CA TYR A 81 -18.42 2.31 10.52
C TYR A 81 -17.56 1.04 10.49
N LEU A 82 -17.61 0.26 9.39
CA LEU A 82 -16.81 -0.94 9.19
C LEU A 82 -15.31 -0.67 9.28
N ILE A 83 -14.85 0.39 8.64
CA ILE A 83 -13.43 0.80 8.66
C ILE A 83 -12.96 1.02 10.10
N THR A 84 -13.73 1.80 10.86
CA THR A 84 -13.39 2.11 12.26
C THR A 84 -13.52 0.88 13.16
N ALA A 85 -14.55 0.07 12.96
CA ALA A 85 -14.78 -1.15 13.74
C ALA A 85 -13.65 -2.16 13.58
N ARG A 86 -13.18 -2.39 12.35
CA ARG A 86 -12.01 -3.24 12.07
C ARG A 86 -10.75 -2.72 12.75
N HIS A 87 -10.51 -1.43 12.65
CA HIS A 87 -9.32 -0.82 13.27
C HIS A 87 -9.33 -1.00 14.80
N ILE A 88 -10.46 -0.76 15.47
CA ILE A 88 -10.57 -0.93 16.92
C ILE A 88 -10.33 -2.39 17.33
N LEU A 89 -10.92 -3.35 16.61
CA LEU A 89 -10.74 -4.79 16.92
C LEU A 89 -9.29 -5.22 16.70
N MET A 90 -8.67 -4.75 15.64
CA MET A 90 -7.26 -5.04 15.33
C MET A 90 -6.32 -4.44 16.39
N GLU A 91 -6.52 -3.19 16.81
CA GLU A 91 -5.72 -2.55 17.86
C GLU A 91 -5.85 -3.26 19.20
N LEU A 92 -7.07 -3.71 19.55
CA LEU A 92 -7.31 -4.48 20.77
C LEU A 92 -6.56 -5.82 20.72
N GLU A 93 -6.68 -6.53 19.61
CA GLU A 93 -6.02 -7.83 19.42
C GLU A 93 -4.49 -7.69 19.43
N GLN A 94 -3.94 -6.65 18.79
CA GLN A 94 -2.52 -6.34 18.86
C GLN A 94 -2.05 -5.98 20.28
N CYS A 95 -2.86 -5.25 21.04
CA CYS A 95 -2.56 -4.94 22.43
C CYS A 95 -2.52 -6.21 23.29
N GLU A 96 -3.53 -7.07 23.16
CA GLU A 96 -3.59 -8.34 23.86
C GLU A 96 -2.44 -9.28 23.48
N GLN A 97 -2.09 -9.33 22.19
CA GLN A 97 -0.93 -10.07 21.71
C GLN A 97 0.38 -9.53 22.28
N ARG A 98 0.58 -8.21 22.33
CA ARG A 98 1.79 -7.60 22.94
C ARG A 98 1.91 -7.96 24.42
N LEU A 99 0.81 -7.95 25.15
CA LEU A 99 0.79 -8.34 26.56
C LEU A 99 1.04 -9.83 26.79
N GLN A 100 0.70 -10.68 25.83
CA GLN A 100 0.93 -12.11 25.87
C GLN A 100 2.29 -12.54 25.30
N GLN A 101 2.98 -11.63 24.60
CA GLN A 101 4.19 -11.89 23.82
C GLN A 101 5.48 -12.03 24.62
N ASP A 102 5.47 -12.07 25.94
CA ASP A 102 6.70 -12.36 26.69
C ASP A 102 7.35 -13.73 26.34
N ASN A 103 6.70 -14.61 25.53
CA ASN A 103 7.27 -15.92 25.17
C ASN A 103 6.65 -16.65 23.96
N ARG A 104 6.04 -15.99 22.96
CA ARG A 104 5.51 -16.73 21.80
C ARG A 104 6.15 -16.30 20.49
N GLU A 105 6.57 -17.28 19.68
CA GLU A 105 7.04 -17.04 18.32
C GLU A 105 5.91 -16.42 17.47
N PRO A 106 6.23 -15.39 16.65
CA PRO A 106 5.25 -14.76 15.76
C PRO A 106 4.65 -15.79 14.79
N LYS A 107 3.32 -15.81 14.67
CA LYS A 107 2.59 -16.72 13.78
C LYS A 107 1.36 -16.06 13.17
N GLY A 108 0.92 -16.59 12.05
CA GLY A 108 -0.28 -16.15 11.34
C GLY A 108 0.03 -15.64 9.95
N ARG A 109 -1.00 -15.12 9.26
CA ARG A 109 -0.92 -14.66 7.88
C ARG A 109 -0.70 -13.15 7.83
N ILE A 110 0.18 -12.71 6.95
CA ILE A 110 0.45 -11.30 6.65
C ILE A 110 0.27 -11.07 5.15
N LYS A 111 -0.63 -10.17 4.79
CA LYS A 111 -0.82 -9.70 3.42
C LYS A 111 0.02 -8.47 3.16
N VAL A 112 0.94 -8.57 2.22
CA VAL A 112 1.87 -7.50 1.86
C VAL A 112 1.67 -7.09 0.41
N ASN A 113 1.48 -5.79 0.17
CA ASN A 113 1.47 -5.23 -1.17
C ASN A 113 2.77 -4.46 -1.44
N LEU A 114 3.41 -4.74 -2.57
CA LEU A 114 4.72 -4.25 -2.93
C LEU A 114 4.69 -3.60 -4.32
N PRO A 115 5.47 -2.51 -4.55
CA PRO A 115 5.75 -2.05 -5.90
C PRO A 115 6.47 -3.14 -6.67
N VAL A 116 6.17 -3.31 -7.95
CA VAL A 116 6.64 -4.45 -8.74
C VAL A 116 8.17 -4.57 -8.70
N SER A 117 8.89 -3.57 -9.19
CA SER A 117 10.36 -3.62 -9.27
C SER A 117 11.02 -3.57 -7.90
N TYR A 118 10.55 -2.70 -6.99
CA TYR A 118 11.12 -2.62 -5.65
C TYR A 118 10.93 -3.92 -4.84
N GLY A 119 9.73 -4.49 -4.93
CA GLY A 119 9.42 -5.78 -4.31
C GLY A 119 10.33 -6.90 -4.80
N ARG A 120 10.52 -7.01 -6.11
CA ARG A 120 11.39 -8.03 -6.71
C ARG A 120 12.87 -7.85 -6.37
N LEU A 121 13.37 -6.62 -6.52
CA LEU A 121 14.81 -6.35 -6.41
C LEU A 121 15.30 -6.26 -4.94
N TYR A 122 14.44 -5.81 -4.02
CA TYR A 122 14.89 -5.51 -2.65
C TYR A 122 14.17 -6.28 -1.56
N VAL A 123 12.89 -6.61 -1.74
CA VAL A 123 12.13 -7.31 -0.69
C VAL A 123 12.26 -8.84 -0.83
N MET A 124 12.04 -9.38 -2.02
CA MET A 124 12.11 -10.82 -2.25
C MET A 124 13.43 -11.46 -1.81
N PRO A 125 14.62 -10.86 -2.04
CA PRO A 125 15.88 -11.45 -1.58
C PRO A 125 15.97 -11.60 -0.04
N LEU A 126 15.21 -10.83 0.72
CA LEU A 126 15.20 -10.86 2.19
C LEU A 126 14.23 -11.91 2.75
N LEU A 127 13.27 -12.40 1.94
CA LEU A 127 12.20 -13.27 2.41
C LEU A 127 12.71 -14.63 2.89
N GLN A 128 13.77 -15.14 2.29
CA GLN A 128 14.35 -16.42 2.72
C GLN A 128 14.77 -16.36 4.19
N CYS A 129 15.54 -15.33 4.57
CA CYS A 129 15.99 -15.15 5.95
C CYS A 129 14.81 -14.88 6.90
N PHE A 130 13.80 -14.13 6.41
CA PHE A 130 12.61 -13.83 7.19
C PHE A 130 11.82 -15.10 7.54
N ILE A 131 11.51 -15.96 6.56
CA ILE A 131 10.75 -17.19 6.77
C ILE A 131 11.54 -18.20 7.60
N GLN A 132 12.88 -18.28 7.44
CA GLN A 132 13.71 -19.11 8.31
C GLN A 132 13.66 -18.67 9.77
N LYS A 133 13.55 -17.36 10.02
CA LYS A 133 13.44 -16.81 11.37
C LYS A 133 12.04 -16.93 11.97
N TYR A 134 11.00 -16.89 11.13
CA TYR A 134 9.60 -16.89 11.54
C TYR A 134 8.81 -17.94 10.73
N PRO A 135 9.02 -19.24 10.97
CA PRO A 135 8.47 -20.32 10.16
C PRO A 135 6.95 -20.47 10.25
N GLU A 136 6.33 -19.93 11.31
CA GLU A 136 4.86 -19.99 11.48
C GLU A 136 4.14 -18.77 10.87
N ILE A 137 4.86 -17.90 10.13
CA ILE A 137 4.24 -16.79 9.39
C ILE A 137 3.96 -17.24 7.96
N GLU A 138 2.71 -17.07 7.53
CA GLU A 138 2.28 -17.18 6.14
C GLU A 138 2.32 -15.80 5.47
N LEU A 139 3.07 -15.67 4.37
CA LEU A 139 3.13 -14.44 3.59
C LEU A 139 2.27 -14.54 2.34
N GLU A 140 1.31 -13.63 2.21
CA GLU A 140 0.61 -13.38 0.95
C GLU A 140 1.16 -12.10 0.31
N LEU A 141 1.87 -12.26 -0.81
CA LEU A 141 2.53 -11.15 -1.50
C LEU A 141 1.77 -10.77 -2.75
N SER A 142 1.44 -9.51 -2.90
CA SER A 142 0.91 -8.94 -4.14
C SER A 142 1.87 -7.87 -4.68
N PHE A 143 2.06 -7.85 -6.00
CA PHE A 143 2.93 -6.90 -6.68
C PHE A 143 2.08 -6.00 -7.57
N ASN A 144 1.97 -4.74 -7.18
CA ASN A 144 1.15 -3.78 -7.92
C ASN A 144 1.60 -2.35 -7.62
N ASP A 145 1.82 -1.56 -8.68
CA ASP A 145 2.19 -0.15 -8.58
C ASP A 145 0.95 0.77 -8.46
N SER A 146 -0.26 0.21 -8.57
CA SER A 146 -1.50 0.96 -8.39
C SER A 146 -1.82 1.25 -6.92
N HIS A 147 -2.50 2.36 -6.63
CA HIS A 147 -3.03 2.61 -5.29
C HIS A 147 -4.13 1.59 -4.96
N VAL A 148 -3.88 0.84 -3.93
CA VAL A 148 -4.81 -0.15 -3.42
C VAL A 148 -5.39 0.41 -2.13
N ASP A 149 -6.70 0.35 -1.96
CA ASP A 149 -7.28 0.60 -0.64
C ASP A 149 -6.92 -0.57 0.26
N MET A 150 -5.99 -0.31 1.20
CA MET A 150 -5.49 -1.35 2.10
C MET A 150 -6.60 -1.95 2.96
N LEU A 151 -7.55 -1.13 3.38
CA LEU A 151 -8.63 -1.54 4.28
C LEU A 151 -9.66 -2.40 3.55
N GLU A 152 -10.03 -2.01 2.32
CA GLU A 152 -10.98 -2.79 1.50
C GLU A 152 -10.41 -4.15 1.11
N GLN A 153 -9.09 -4.22 0.83
CA GLN A 153 -8.45 -5.45 0.38
C GLN A 153 -7.85 -6.29 1.53
N GLY A 154 -7.95 -5.81 2.75
CA GLY A 154 -7.39 -6.49 3.92
C GLY A 154 -5.88 -6.65 3.85
N ILE A 155 -5.18 -5.61 3.36
CA ILE A 155 -3.72 -5.58 3.28
C ILE A 155 -3.16 -5.06 4.60
N ASP A 156 -2.27 -5.84 5.23
CA ASP A 156 -1.67 -5.50 6.51
C ASP A 156 -0.49 -4.53 6.36
N LEU A 157 0.28 -4.68 5.29
CA LEU A 157 1.47 -3.87 5.01
C LEU A 157 1.56 -3.51 3.53
N THR A 158 1.90 -2.27 3.24
CA THR A 158 2.28 -1.86 1.87
C THR A 158 3.57 -1.05 1.87
N ILE A 159 4.40 -1.25 0.85
CA ILE A 159 5.51 -0.34 0.51
C ILE A 159 5.07 0.47 -0.69
N ARG A 160 5.29 1.78 -0.66
CA ARG A 160 4.90 2.68 -1.77
C ARG A 160 5.86 3.84 -1.92
N SER A 161 5.96 4.35 -3.14
CA SER A 161 6.58 5.63 -3.43
C SER A 161 5.53 6.75 -3.39
N GLY A 162 5.98 7.98 -3.07
CA GLY A 162 5.15 9.18 -3.04
C GLY A 162 4.71 9.59 -1.64
N ASN A 163 3.87 10.62 -1.59
CA ASN A 163 3.31 11.14 -0.35
C ASN A 163 2.08 10.34 0.05
N LEU A 164 1.99 10.01 1.32
CA LEU A 164 0.82 9.34 1.91
C LEU A 164 -0.13 10.41 2.42
N GLU A 165 -1.28 10.54 1.77
CA GLU A 165 -2.32 11.51 2.15
C GLU A 165 -3.31 10.92 3.19
N ASP A 166 -3.40 9.59 3.27
CA ASP A 166 -4.36 8.93 4.16
C ASP A 166 -3.89 8.92 5.61
N ARG A 167 -4.48 9.81 6.41
CA ARG A 167 -4.18 9.97 7.85
C ARG A 167 -4.62 8.78 8.71
N ARG A 168 -5.34 7.82 8.16
CA ARG A 168 -5.76 6.59 8.87
C ARG A 168 -4.65 5.55 8.93
N LEU A 169 -3.60 5.71 8.13
CA LEU A 169 -2.50 4.77 8.03
C LEU A 169 -1.29 5.26 8.84
N VAL A 170 -0.63 4.31 9.51
CA VAL A 170 0.67 4.58 10.12
C VAL A 170 1.75 4.39 9.06
N ALA A 171 2.51 5.43 8.79
CA ALA A 171 3.54 5.41 7.78
C ALA A 171 4.94 5.65 8.36
N ARG A 172 5.92 4.93 7.83
CA ARG A 172 7.34 5.12 8.12
C ARG A 172 8.10 5.32 6.82
N LYS A 173 8.86 6.41 6.71
CA LYS A 173 9.75 6.64 5.57
C LYS A 173 10.90 5.62 5.61
N LEU A 174 11.11 4.91 4.50
CA LEU A 174 12.20 3.93 4.35
C LEU A 174 13.46 4.61 3.80
N SER A 175 13.36 5.24 2.63
CA SER A 175 14.45 5.95 1.97
C SER A 175 13.91 6.99 1.00
N PRO A 176 14.71 7.98 0.59
CA PRO A 176 14.42 8.76 -0.61
C PRO A 176 14.52 7.87 -1.85
N VAL A 177 13.91 8.32 -2.94
CA VAL A 177 14.04 7.70 -4.27
C VAL A 177 14.68 8.72 -5.20
N ASP A 178 15.95 8.50 -5.52
CA ASP A 178 16.71 9.33 -6.43
C ASP A 178 16.51 8.84 -7.86
N PHE A 179 16.40 9.74 -8.80
CA PHE A 179 16.24 9.45 -10.21
C PHE A 179 17.49 9.82 -10.99
N LEU A 180 17.81 9.02 -11.99
CA LEU A 180 18.91 9.26 -12.92
C LEU A 180 18.39 9.33 -14.34
N ILE A 181 18.96 10.22 -15.15
CA ILE A 181 18.79 10.22 -16.59
C ILE A 181 19.91 9.35 -17.16
N CYS A 182 19.56 8.36 -17.98
CA CYS A 182 20.47 7.35 -18.47
C CYS A 182 20.32 7.14 -19.98
N ALA A 183 21.41 6.65 -20.57
CA ALA A 183 21.45 6.12 -21.94
C ALA A 183 22.40 4.94 -22.02
N SER A 184 22.31 4.11 -23.07
CA SER A 184 23.36 3.10 -23.32
C SER A 184 24.60 3.72 -23.95
N PRO A 185 25.83 3.21 -23.66
CA PRO A 185 27.06 3.69 -24.29
C PRO A 185 27.00 3.60 -25.82
N ASN A 186 26.41 2.53 -26.36
CA ASN A 186 26.25 2.36 -27.80
C ASN A 186 25.36 3.43 -28.44
N TYR A 187 24.27 3.83 -27.75
CA TYR A 187 23.42 4.93 -28.19
C TYR A 187 24.20 6.24 -28.25
N LEU A 188 24.92 6.58 -27.18
CA LEU A 188 25.69 7.83 -27.08
C LEU A 188 26.82 7.91 -28.11
N THR A 189 27.46 6.79 -28.44
CA THR A 189 28.49 6.73 -29.47
C THR A 189 27.93 7.09 -30.86
N LYS A 190 26.69 6.68 -31.15
CA LYS A 190 26.05 6.90 -32.46
C LYS A 190 25.35 8.25 -32.59
N ASN A 191 24.75 8.75 -31.47
CA ASN A 191 23.85 9.89 -31.52
C ASN A 191 24.38 11.13 -30.78
N GLY A 192 25.59 11.02 -30.19
CA GLY A 192 26.18 12.10 -29.39
C GLY A 192 25.73 12.07 -27.94
N TYR A 193 26.45 12.86 -27.13
CA TYR A 193 26.23 12.99 -25.71
C TYR A 193 25.57 14.34 -25.40
N PRO A 194 24.34 14.38 -24.84
CA PRO A 194 23.73 15.64 -24.47
C PRO A 194 24.51 16.30 -23.33
N SER A 195 25.07 17.45 -23.54
CA SER A 195 25.85 18.23 -22.57
C SER A 195 25.00 19.17 -21.73
N THR A 196 23.77 19.43 -22.16
CA THR A 196 22.80 20.28 -21.46
C THR A 196 21.40 19.72 -21.62
N ALA A 197 20.52 20.04 -20.67
CA ALA A 197 19.12 19.65 -20.73
C ALA A 197 18.34 20.23 -21.93
N ALA A 198 18.83 21.34 -22.53
CA ALA A 198 18.24 21.91 -23.74
C ALA A 198 18.33 20.95 -24.95
N GLN A 199 19.32 20.06 -24.96
CA GLN A 199 19.52 19.07 -26.02
C GLN A 199 18.63 17.82 -25.85
N PHE A 200 17.85 17.70 -24.79
CA PHE A 200 16.96 16.56 -24.58
C PHE A 200 15.94 16.34 -25.70
N SER A 201 15.48 17.44 -26.31
CA SER A 201 14.58 17.40 -27.46
C SER A 201 15.19 16.81 -28.73
N ASP A 202 16.53 16.76 -28.81
CA ASP A 202 17.25 16.26 -29.99
C ASP A 202 17.42 14.72 -29.95
N HIS A 203 17.01 14.11 -28.84
CA HIS A 203 17.14 12.69 -28.62
C HIS A 203 15.77 12.02 -28.45
N PRO A 204 15.59 10.76 -28.93
CA PRO A 204 14.42 9.96 -28.60
C PRO A 204 14.38 9.60 -27.12
N TRP A 205 13.18 9.62 -26.55
CA TRP A 205 12.96 9.29 -25.14
C TRP A 205 12.06 8.10 -24.96
N ILE A 206 12.38 7.27 -23.96
CA ILE A 206 11.58 6.20 -23.42
C ILE A 206 10.98 6.72 -22.11
N ARG A 207 9.64 6.89 -22.08
CA ARG A 207 8.93 7.54 -20.97
C ARG A 207 8.12 6.53 -20.16
N PHE A 208 8.10 6.73 -18.86
CA PHE A 208 7.26 5.96 -17.97
C PHE A 208 5.85 6.57 -17.89
N ARG A 209 4.82 5.71 -17.96
CA ARG A 209 3.43 6.10 -17.76
C ARG A 209 2.89 5.48 -16.48
N TYR A 210 2.38 6.30 -15.58
CA TYR A 210 1.67 5.81 -14.40
C TYR A 210 0.36 5.15 -14.80
N ARG A 211 0.18 3.85 -14.48
CA ARG A 211 -1.04 3.08 -14.82
C ARG A 211 -2.31 3.71 -14.25
N GLN A 212 -2.23 4.27 -13.06
CA GLN A 212 -3.39 4.84 -12.36
C GLN A 212 -3.92 6.11 -12.98
N THR A 213 -3.02 7.04 -13.33
CA THR A 213 -3.38 8.38 -13.77
C THR A 213 -3.33 8.51 -15.29
N GLY A 214 -2.70 7.54 -15.98
CA GLY A 214 -2.38 7.62 -17.40
C GLY A 214 -1.35 8.71 -17.75
N ARG A 215 -0.83 9.44 -16.76
CA ARG A 215 0.12 10.55 -16.95
C ARG A 215 1.53 10.00 -17.15
N LEU A 216 2.29 10.70 -17.98
CA LEU A 216 3.72 10.44 -18.11
C LEU A 216 4.45 10.97 -16.87
N MET A 217 5.44 10.23 -16.43
CA MET A 217 6.38 10.71 -15.42
C MET A 217 7.14 11.91 -16.00
N PRO A 218 7.16 13.07 -15.32
CA PRO A 218 7.93 14.20 -15.77
C PRO A 218 9.43 13.86 -15.75
N VAL A 219 10.17 14.38 -16.72
CA VAL A 219 11.63 14.36 -16.66
C VAL A 219 12.07 15.54 -15.81
N THR A 220 12.79 15.27 -14.72
CA THR A 220 13.20 16.31 -13.77
C THR A 220 14.70 16.32 -13.59
N MET A 221 15.25 17.51 -13.37
CA MET A 221 16.64 17.71 -12.99
C MET A 221 16.73 18.71 -11.83
N PRO A 222 17.73 18.59 -10.97
CA PRO A 222 18.01 19.60 -9.96
C PRO A 222 18.25 20.99 -10.57
N ASP A 223 17.69 22.02 -9.96
CA ASP A 223 17.89 23.44 -10.33
C ASP A 223 18.00 24.27 -9.03
N GLY A 224 19.18 24.25 -8.42
CA GLY A 224 19.39 24.79 -7.07
C GLY A 224 18.60 24.00 -6.02
N ASP A 225 17.77 24.70 -5.24
CA ASP A 225 16.89 24.08 -4.22
C ASP A 225 15.55 23.57 -4.77
N SER A 226 15.35 23.63 -6.10
CA SER A 226 14.13 23.22 -6.79
C SER A 226 14.41 22.16 -7.86
N GLU A 227 13.34 21.63 -8.45
CA GLU A 227 13.43 20.74 -9.62
C GLU A 227 12.87 21.46 -10.84
N ARG A 228 13.58 21.36 -11.95
CA ARG A 228 13.11 21.82 -13.25
C ARG A 228 12.53 20.63 -14.02
N HIS A 229 11.34 20.84 -14.57
CA HIS A 229 10.63 19.86 -15.38
C HIS A 229 10.92 20.07 -16.86
N TYR A 230 11.11 18.96 -17.57
CA TYR A 230 11.32 18.94 -19.02
C TYR A 230 10.30 18.01 -19.66
N ASP A 231 9.88 18.34 -20.86
CA ASP A 231 9.04 17.49 -21.71
C ASP A 231 9.71 17.28 -23.08
N PRO A 232 10.69 16.38 -23.15
CA PRO A 232 11.48 16.18 -24.36
C PRO A 232 10.77 15.38 -25.46
N GLY A 233 9.46 15.15 -25.31
CA GLY A 233 8.70 14.25 -26.19
C GLY A 233 8.85 12.79 -25.79
N GLN A 234 8.40 11.89 -26.67
CA GLN A 234 8.46 10.45 -26.44
C GLN A 234 8.48 9.66 -27.77
N GLN A 235 9.32 8.63 -27.83
CA GLN A 235 9.27 7.64 -28.91
C GLN A 235 8.65 6.32 -28.38
N PHE A 236 8.94 5.97 -27.14
CA PHE A 236 8.38 4.82 -26.46
C PHE A 236 7.71 5.23 -25.17
N ILE A 237 6.63 4.54 -24.83
CA ILE A 237 5.92 4.71 -23.56
C ILE A 237 5.74 3.34 -22.96
N VAL A 238 6.20 3.15 -21.72
CA VAL A 238 6.07 1.91 -20.94
C VAL A 238 5.52 2.21 -19.55
N ASP A 239 4.98 1.21 -18.91
CA ASP A 239 4.42 1.27 -17.55
C ASP A 239 5.07 0.26 -16.59
N ASP A 240 6.28 -0.19 -16.98
CA ASP A 240 7.12 -1.09 -16.21
C ASP A 240 8.55 -0.54 -16.14
N GLY A 241 9.09 -0.45 -14.91
CA GLY A 241 10.39 0.18 -14.70
C GLY A 241 11.58 -0.65 -15.18
N GLU A 242 11.49 -1.98 -15.16
CA GLU A 242 12.54 -2.87 -15.67
C GLU A 242 12.55 -2.86 -17.20
N ALA A 243 11.37 -2.84 -17.84
CA ALA A 243 11.25 -2.67 -19.28
C ALA A 243 11.83 -1.32 -19.75
N LEU A 244 11.65 -0.26 -18.96
CA LEU A 244 12.23 1.06 -19.23
C LEU A 244 13.77 0.99 -19.29
N ALA A 245 14.40 0.33 -18.31
CA ALA A 245 15.85 0.11 -18.26
C ALA A 245 16.34 -0.76 -19.42
N GLU A 246 15.62 -1.85 -19.74
CA GLU A 246 15.98 -2.76 -20.84
C GLU A 246 15.98 -2.04 -22.20
N LEU A 247 14.93 -1.29 -22.53
CA LEU A 247 14.85 -0.53 -23.78
C LEU A 247 15.98 0.51 -23.89
N CYS A 248 16.31 1.16 -22.76
CA CYS A 248 17.45 2.08 -22.69
C CYS A 248 18.78 1.35 -22.99
N ALA A 249 19.01 0.20 -22.37
CA ALA A 249 20.21 -0.62 -22.60
C ALA A 249 20.33 -1.13 -24.03
N GLN A 250 19.21 -1.38 -24.70
CA GLN A 250 19.17 -1.74 -26.13
C GLN A 250 19.52 -0.55 -27.06
N GLY A 251 19.66 0.66 -26.51
CA GLY A 251 20.06 1.84 -27.27
C GLY A 251 18.91 2.55 -27.99
N LEU A 252 17.69 2.42 -27.50
CA LEU A 252 16.51 3.01 -28.12
C LEU A 252 16.28 4.49 -27.75
N GLY A 253 17.08 5.05 -26.85
CA GLY A 253 17.00 6.46 -26.48
C GLY A 253 17.40 6.72 -25.03
N LEU A 254 17.08 7.94 -24.59
CA LEU A 254 17.28 8.38 -23.22
C LEU A 254 16.09 7.95 -22.35
N THR A 255 16.34 7.78 -21.07
CA THR A 255 15.27 7.56 -20.08
C THR A 255 15.63 8.16 -18.73
N GLN A 256 14.63 8.44 -17.91
CA GLN A 256 14.79 8.73 -16.50
C GLN A 256 14.19 7.58 -15.69
N LEU A 257 14.98 7.00 -14.78
CA LEU A 257 14.57 5.88 -13.95
C LEU A 257 15.11 6.00 -12.52
N PRO A 258 14.45 5.37 -11.54
CA PRO A 258 14.95 5.33 -10.18
C PRO A 258 16.32 4.67 -10.11
N HIS A 259 17.21 5.22 -9.29
CA HIS A 259 18.55 4.66 -9.08
C HIS A 259 18.52 3.18 -8.69
N PHE A 260 17.53 2.77 -7.89
CA PHE A 260 17.42 1.39 -7.46
C PHE A 260 17.13 0.40 -8.59
N ILE A 261 16.49 0.83 -9.68
CA ILE A 261 16.30 0.04 -10.91
C ILE A 261 17.57 0.09 -11.76
N ALA A 262 18.19 1.28 -11.86
CA ALA A 262 19.39 1.49 -12.68
C ALA A 262 20.62 0.72 -12.18
N ARG A 263 20.71 0.47 -10.88
CA ARG A 263 21.92 0.00 -10.18
C ARG A 263 22.67 -1.14 -10.85
N ASP A 264 21.97 -2.23 -11.16
CA ASP A 264 22.62 -3.42 -11.72
C ASP A 264 23.00 -3.20 -13.19
N TRP A 265 22.21 -2.42 -13.93
CA TRP A 265 22.50 -2.00 -15.31
C TRP A 265 23.72 -1.07 -15.40
N LEU A 266 23.87 -0.17 -14.41
CA LEU A 266 25.03 0.71 -14.28
C LEU A 266 26.30 -0.09 -13.96
N LYS A 267 26.19 -1.08 -13.05
CA LYS A 267 27.29 -1.95 -12.65
C LYS A 267 27.84 -2.76 -13.81
N ASP A 268 26.96 -3.16 -14.73
CA ASP A 268 27.31 -3.97 -15.89
C ASP A 268 27.64 -3.11 -17.13
N ASP A 269 27.76 -1.78 -16.96
CA ASP A 269 28.01 -0.78 -18.02
C ASP A 269 27.03 -0.86 -19.20
N ARG A 270 25.82 -1.40 -18.97
CA ARG A 270 24.76 -1.49 -20.00
C ARG A 270 24.06 -0.15 -20.23
N ILE A 271 23.98 0.67 -19.19
CA ILE A 271 23.55 2.07 -19.24
C ILE A 271 24.53 2.93 -18.46
N VAL A 272 24.62 4.21 -18.78
CA VAL A 272 25.44 5.20 -18.07
C VAL A 272 24.61 6.42 -17.75
N PRO A 273 24.86 7.10 -16.61
CA PRO A 273 24.16 8.32 -16.27
C PRO A 273 24.66 9.46 -17.19
N ILE A 274 23.72 10.35 -17.53
CA ILE A 274 24.00 11.56 -18.28
C ILE A 274 23.58 12.77 -17.46
N LEU A 275 24.35 13.85 -17.51
CA LEU A 275 24.12 15.08 -16.72
C LEU A 275 23.90 14.76 -15.22
N PRO A 276 24.86 14.13 -14.54
CA PRO A 276 24.74 13.71 -13.14
C PRO A 276 24.62 14.91 -12.19
#